data_0bffc790a447673a48b3e131e57e80eb
#
_entry.id   0bffc790a447673a48b3e131e57e80eb
#
_cell.length_a   1.000
_cell.length_b   1.000
_cell.length_c   1.000
_cell.angle_alpha   90.00
_cell.angle_beta   90.00
_cell.angle_gamma   90.00
#
_symmetry.space_group_name_H-M   'P 1'
#
loop_
_entity.id
_entity.type
_entity.pdbx_description
1 polymer ?
#
loop_
_entity_poly.entity_id
_entity_poly.type
_entity_poly.pdbx_seq_one_letter_code
_entity_poly.pdbx_strand_id
1 'polypeptide(L)'
;MHKLAIVSRQQQAYERLLAATPLPLLEITNDPKKATIILANPPEIAAYLDDYPQLKWLQSTFAGIDALTKPQLRQDYHLTNVRGCFGPLIAEYVFGQWLSHSRHFPLYSKQQQQHQWHPLPYQSIAGKTLVIIGTGSIGQHLAQVAKAFHCQVIGVNRHGNSPCELFDCIYATAQLSQALEQADVIVSVVPATSDTTNLFNHQTFSHCHQALLFNVGRGNAVNIANLYQALDRDQIRHAYLDVFKTEPLEQNSKLWGHPQISITPHIAAESFPEQVIEIFKINYIRWLNNQTLNYQIDFRKGY
;
A
#
# COMPACT_ATOMS: atom_id res chain seq x y z
N MET A 1 -25.82 -22.15 10.48
CA MET A 1 -24.53 -22.65 9.97
C MET A 1 -24.13 -21.77 8.80
N HIS A 2 -22.91 -21.23 8.80
CA HIS A 2 -22.41 -20.35 7.75
C HIS A 2 -21.54 -21.16 6.79
N LYS A 3 -21.65 -20.89 5.49
CA LYS A 3 -20.86 -21.53 4.44
C LYS A 3 -19.81 -20.53 3.93
N LEU A 4 -18.53 -20.90 4.06
CA LEU A 4 -17.39 -20.11 3.64
C LEU A 4 -16.83 -20.62 2.31
N ALA A 5 -16.78 -19.77 1.28
CA ALA A 5 -15.98 -20.01 0.09
C ALA A 5 -14.63 -19.29 0.23
N ILE A 6 -13.57 -19.95 -0.24
CA ILE A 6 -12.21 -19.37 -0.28
C ILE A 6 -11.79 -19.24 -1.74
N VAL A 7 -11.52 -18.00 -2.18
CA VAL A 7 -11.11 -17.69 -3.57
C VAL A 7 -9.78 -16.93 -3.53
N SER A 8 -8.69 -17.67 -3.50
CA SER A 8 -7.35 -17.12 -3.33
C SER A 8 -6.29 -18.01 -3.98
N ARG A 9 -5.20 -17.43 -4.44
CA ARG A 9 -3.99 -18.19 -4.86
C ARG A 9 -3.40 -19.01 -3.73
N GLN A 10 -3.66 -18.62 -2.48
CA GLN A 10 -3.18 -19.30 -1.26
C GLN A 10 -4.30 -20.10 -0.58
N GLN A 11 -5.30 -20.56 -1.31
CA GLN A 11 -6.47 -21.28 -0.78
C GLN A 11 -6.09 -22.39 0.20
N GLN A 12 -5.14 -23.25 -0.16
CA GLN A 12 -4.70 -24.37 0.69
C GLN A 12 -4.10 -23.90 2.03
N ALA A 13 -3.43 -22.73 2.05
CA ALA A 13 -2.90 -22.17 3.29
C ALA A 13 -4.04 -21.73 4.22
N TYR A 14 -5.04 -21.04 3.68
CA TYR A 14 -6.22 -20.64 4.44
C TYR A 14 -7.02 -21.83 4.97
N GLU A 15 -7.23 -22.86 4.15
CA GLU A 15 -7.92 -24.08 4.56
C GLU A 15 -7.19 -24.78 5.73
N ARG A 16 -5.86 -24.91 5.65
CA ARG A 16 -5.03 -25.48 6.72
C ARG A 16 -5.13 -24.67 8.03
N LEU A 17 -5.05 -23.35 7.93
CA LEU A 17 -5.13 -22.47 9.11
C LEU A 17 -6.51 -22.53 9.78
N LEU A 18 -7.59 -22.61 9.00
CA LEU A 18 -8.93 -22.76 9.52
C LEU A 18 -9.16 -24.17 10.11
N ALA A 19 -8.60 -25.22 9.50
CA ALA A 19 -8.66 -26.57 10.04
C ALA A 19 -7.91 -26.70 11.37
N ALA A 20 -6.77 -26.00 11.52
CA ALA A 20 -6.00 -25.98 12.76
C ALA A 20 -6.71 -25.26 13.92
N THR A 21 -7.62 -24.34 13.60
CA THR A 21 -8.39 -23.57 14.61
C THR A 21 -9.86 -23.48 14.14
N PRO A 22 -10.66 -24.55 14.29
CA PRO A 22 -12.04 -24.56 13.81
C PRO A 22 -12.89 -23.46 14.45
N LEU A 23 -13.70 -22.80 13.62
CA LEU A 23 -14.62 -21.77 14.08
C LEU A 23 -16.03 -22.34 14.23
N PRO A 24 -16.77 -21.95 15.28
CA PRO A 24 -18.10 -22.50 15.54
C PRO A 24 -19.05 -22.15 14.40
N LEU A 25 -19.89 -23.11 13.99
CA LEU A 25 -20.91 -22.93 12.96
C LEU A 25 -20.37 -22.50 11.57
N LEU A 26 -19.08 -22.62 11.30
CA LEU A 26 -18.44 -22.35 10.00
C LEU A 26 -18.10 -23.66 9.29
N GLU A 27 -18.46 -23.75 8.03
CA GLU A 27 -18.16 -24.88 7.17
C GLU A 27 -17.66 -24.37 5.81
N ILE A 28 -16.54 -24.92 5.33
CA ILE A 28 -15.99 -24.57 4.01
C ILE A 28 -16.86 -25.22 2.93
N THR A 29 -17.11 -24.50 1.85
CA THR A 29 -17.88 -24.99 0.70
C THR A 29 -17.22 -24.60 -0.60
N ASN A 30 -17.27 -25.51 -1.57
CA ASN A 30 -16.86 -25.24 -2.97
C ASN A 30 -18.08 -24.93 -3.87
N ASP A 31 -19.29 -24.88 -3.29
CA ASP A 31 -20.51 -24.52 -4.03
C ASP A 31 -20.81 -23.03 -3.89
N PRO A 32 -20.60 -22.20 -4.94
CA PRO A 32 -20.84 -20.77 -4.88
C PRO A 32 -22.27 -20.42 -4.47
N LYS A 33 -23.26 -21.23 -4.87
CA LYS A 33 -24.68 -20.99 -4.60
C LYS A 33 -25.05 -21.11 -3.12
N LYS A 34 -24.20 -21.80 -2.33
CA LYS A 34 -24.42 -21.99 -0.88
C LYS A 34 -23.59 -21.06 -0.03
N ALA A 35 -22.55 -20.43 -0.58
CA ALA A 35 -21.64 -19.60 0.19
C ALA A 35 -22.33 -18.31 0.68
N THR A 36 -22.30 -18.10 1.97
CA THR A 36 -22.83 -16.90 2.65
C THR A 36 -21.70 -15.95 3.06
N ILE A 37 -20.50 -16.47 3.18
CA ILE A 37 -19.27 -15.74 3.50
C ILE A 37 -18.21 -16.09 2.46
N ILE A 38 -17.42 -15.12 2.03
CA ILE A 38 -16.29 -15.32 1.13
C ILE A 38 -15.02 -14.74 1.77
N LEU A 39 -13.93 -15.49 1.72
CA LEU A 39 -12.58 -15.01 1.97
C LEU A 39 -11.85 -14.99 0.61
N ALA A 40 -11.51 -13.82 0.07
CA ALA A 40 -11.02 -13.77 -1.29
C ALA A 40 -9.99 -12.69 -1.58
N ASN A 41 -9.16 -12.96 -2.59
CA ASN A 41 -8.36 -11.94 -3.27
C ASN A 41 -9.29 -11.10 -4.16
N PRO A 42 -9.37 -9.78 -3.97
CA PRO A 42 -10.29 -8.92 -4.71
C PRO A 42 -10.26 -9.07 -6.24
N PRO A 43 -9.10 -9.12 -6.92
CA PRO A 43 -9.08 -9.26 -8.37
C PRO A 43 -9.63 -10.60 -8.87
N GLU A 44 -9.51 -11.67 -8.07
CA GLU A 44 -9.91 -13.02 -8.47
C GLU A 44 -11.41 -13.24 -8.34
N ILE A 45 -12.05 -12.61 -7.37
CA ILE A 45 -13.49 -12.78 -7.13
C ILE A 45 -14.36 -11.77 -7.88
N ALA A 46 -13.82 -10.59 -8.24
CA ALA A 46 -14.61 -9.47 -8.75
C ALA A 46 -15.48 -9.82 -9.97
N ALA A 47 -14.99 -10.65 -10.89
CA ALA A 47 -15.73 -11.06 -12.07
C ALA A 47 -16.81 -12.14 -11.82
N TYR A 48 -16.79 -12.75 -10.64
CA TYR A 48 -17.65 -13.91 -10.30
C TYR A 48 -18.61 -13.63 -9.13
N LEU A 49 -18.73 -12.38 -8.68
CA LEU A 49 -19.57 -12.02 -7.53
C LEU A 49 -21.04 -12.45 -7.71
N ASP A 50 -21.55 -12.42 -8.94
CA ASP A 50 -22.93 -12.79 -9.24
C ASP A 50 -23.19 -14.29 -9.15
N ASP A 51 -22.15 -15.12 -9.18
CA ASP A 51 -22.25 -16.57 -8.97
C ASP A 51 -22.56 -16.91 -7.50
N TYR A 52 -22.48 -15.93 -6.59
CA TYR A 52 -22.69 -16.07 -5.15
C TYR A 52 -23.98 -15.39 -4.69
N PRO A 53 -25.18 -15.91 -5.04
CA PRO A 53 -26.44 -15.22 -4.77
C PRO A 53 -26.77 -15.06 -3.28
N GLN A 54 -26.17 -15.89 -2.40
CA GLN A 54 -26.39 -15.85 -0.97
C GLN A 54 -25.31 -15.07 -0.20
N LEU A 55 -24.39 -14.42 -0.88
CA LEU A 55 -23.30 -13.66 -0.26
C LEU A 55 -23.84 -12.57 0.68
N LYS A 56 -23.38 -12.60 1.93
CA LYS A 56 -23.70 -11.61 2.96
C LYS A 56 -22.47 -10.84 3.44
N TRP A 57 -21.30 -11.49 3.46
CA TRP A 57 -20.06 -10.89 3.89
C TRP A 57 -18.87 -11.41 3.07
N LEU A 58 -18.05 -10.49 2.56
CA LEU A 58 -16.77 -10.77 1.92
C LEU A 58 -15.64 -10.15 2.73
N GLN A 59 -14.74 -11.01 3.21
CA GLN A 59 -13.45 -10.60 3.76
C GLN A 59 -12.41 -10.60 2.65
N SER A 60 -11.92 -9.43 2.30
CA SER A 60 -10.77 -9.30 1.40
C SER A 60 -9.51 -9.83 2.08
N THR A 61 -8.65 -10.50 1.33
CA THR A 61 -7.30 -10.87 1.77
C THR A 61 -6.29 -9.74 1.59
N PHE A 62 -6.68 -8.63 0.95
CA PHE A 62 -5.83 -7.46 0.67
C PHE A 62 -6.31 -6.23 1.42
N ALA A 63 -5.41 -5.25 1.60
CA ALA A 63 -5.79 -3.89 1.99
C ALA A 63 -6.55 -3.18 0.87
N GLY A 64 -6.08 -3.32 -0.36
CA GLY A 64 -6.69 -2.74 -1.56
C GLY A 64 -7.92 -3.50 -1.98
N ILE A 65 -9.01 -2.74 -2.21
CA ILE A 65 -10.31 -3.29 -2.58
C ILE A 65 -10.86 -2.67 -3.87
N ASP A 66 -10.00 -2.00 -4.61
CA ASP A 66 -10.36 -1.25 -5.82
C ASP A 66 -11.08 -2.11 -6.87
N ALA A 67 -10.74 -3.41 -6.95
CA ALA A 67 -11.39 -4.36 -7.85
C ALA A 67 -12.87 -4.61 -7.49
N LEU A 68 -13.25 -4.47 -6.19
CA LEU A 68 -14.58 -4.77 -5.66
C LEU A 68 -15.49 -3.54 -5.49
N THR A 69 -14.92 -2.33 -5.55
CA THR A 69 -15.66 -1.08 -5.35
C THR A 69 -16.07 -0.38 -6.63
N LYS A 70 -15.91 -1.04 -7.78
CA LYS A 70 -16.33 -0.51 -9.09
C LYS A 70 -17.85 -0.34 -9.12
N PRO A 71 -18.38 0.78 -9.65
CA PRO A 71 -19.83 1.10 -9.61
C PRO A 71 -20.73 0.05 -10.28
N GLN A 72 -20.21 -0.70 -11.26
CA GLN A 72 -20.95 -1.73 -11.99
C GLN A 72 -21.08 -3.05 -11.23
N LEU A 73 -20.37 -3.24 -10.13
CA LEU A 73 -20.44 -4.46 -9.33
C LEU A 73 -21.53 -4.33 -8.25
N ARG A 74 -22.05 -5.47 -7.83
CA ARG A 74 -22.99 -5.53 -6.70
C ARG A 74 -22.33 -5.05 -5.40
N GLN A 75 -23.09 -4.37 -4.54
CA GLN A 75 -22.64 -3.79 -3.29
C GLN A 75 -23.61 -4.09 -2.12
N ASP A 76 -24.41 -5.15 -2.26
CA ASP A 76 -25.46 -5.56 -1.33
C ASP A 76 -24.96 -6.54 -0.25
N TYR A 77 -23.68 -6.51 0.05
CA TYR A 77 -23.03 -7.34 1.06
C TYR A 77 -22.06 -6.52 1.93
N HIS A 78 -21.70 -7.02 3.09
CA HIS A 78 -20.66 -6.41 3.91
C HIS A 78 -19.29 -6.73 3.30
N LEU A 79 -18.50 -5.71 3.03
CA LEU A 79 -17.11 -5.84 2.59
C LEU A 79 -16.17 -5.40 3.71
N THR A 80 -15.22 -6.25 4.07
CA THR A 80 -14.13 -5.91 5.00
C THR A 80 -12.79 -6.17 4.34
N ASN A 81 -11.78 -5.38 4.72
CA ASN A 81 -10.42 -5.55 4.20
C ASN A 81 -9.42 -5.90 5.31
N VAL A 82 -8.15 -6.03 4.94
CA VAL A 82 -7.05 -6.24 5.87
C VAL A 82 -6.43 -4.89 6.22
N ARG A 83 -6.26 -4.62 7.52
CA ARG A 83 -5.57 -3.42 8.02
C ARG A 83 -4.69 -3.76 9.22
N GLY A 84 -3.69 -2.91 9.47
CA GLY A 84 -2.84 -2.98 10.67
C GLY A 84 -1.58 -3.84 10.51
N CYS A 85 -1.49 -4.75 9.55
CA CYS A 85 -0.34 -5.63 9.36
C CYS A 85 0.67 -5.15 8.31
N PHE A 86 0.31 -4.21 7.45
CA PHE A 86 1.17 -3.77 6.34
C PHE A 86 2.22 -2.72 6.74
N GLY A 87 2.05 -2.05 7.87
CA GLY A 87 2.98 -1.01 8.32
C GLY A 87 4.43 -1.47 8.40
N PRO A 88 4.75 -2.57 9.10
CA PRO A 88 6.11 -3.11 9.15
C PRO A 88 6.71 -3.40 7.78
N LEU A 89 5.96 -4.10 6.91
CA LEU A 89 6.44 -4.52 5.59
C LEU A 89 6.73 -3.32 4.68
N ILE A 90 5.84 -2.33 4.64
CA ILE A 90 6.06 -1.09 3.89
C ILE A 90 7.26 -0.32 4.44
N ALA A 91 7.46 -0.31 5.77
CA ALA A 91 8.63 0.34 6.35
C ALA A 91 9.92 -0.40 5.98
N GLU A 92 9.95 -1.73 6.03
CA GLU A 92 11.08 -2.55 5.58
C GLU A 92 11.43 -2.24 4.13
N TYR A 93 10.43 -2.19 3.23
CA TYR A 93 10.63 -1.86 1.83
C TYR A 93 11.19 -0.45 1.65
N VAL A 94 10.54 0.57 2.22
CA VAL A 94 10.93 1.98 2.04
C VAL A 94 12.32 2.23 2.62
N PHE A 95 12.57 1.83 3.87
CA PHE A 95 13.86 2.05 4.51
C PHE A 95 14.96 1.18 3.92
N GLY A 96 14.65 -0.04 3.47
CA GLY A 96 15.58 -0.89 2.74
C GLY A 96 16.12 -0.21 1.48
N GLN A 97 15.23 0.32 0.65
CA GLN A 97 15.58 1.07 -0.57
C GLN A 97 16.29 2.39 -0.24
N TRP A 98 15.77 3.16 0.72
CA TRP A 98 16.37 4.44 1.11
C TRP A 98 17.80 4.28 1.66
N LEU A 99 18.02 3.33 2.56
CA LEU A 99 19.35 3.01 3.08
C LEU A 99 20.28 2.50 1.98
N SER A 100 19.80 1.62 1.10
CA SER A 100 20.55 1.14 -0.06
C SER A 100 21.00 2.28 -0.97
N HIS A 101 20.10 3.24 -1.24
CA HIS A 101 20.41 4.44 -2.02
C HIS A 101 21.45 5.31 -1.32
N SER A 102 21.18 5.68 -0.05
CA SER A 102 22.03 6.59 0.72
C SER A 102 23.45 6.05 0.98
N ARG A 103 23.59 4.72 1.06
CA ARG A 103 24.86 4.04 1.30
C ARG A 103 25.53 3.52 0.03
N HIS A 104 24.99 3.83 -1.16
CA HIS A 104 25.52 3.47 -2.48
C HIS A 104 25.70 1.95 -2.69
N PHE A 105 24.89 1.08 -2.04
CA PHE A 105 25.05 -0.36 -2.12
C PHE A 105 25.02 -0.91 -3.55
N PRO A 106 24.16 -0.44 -4.49
CA PRO A 106 24.22 -0.90 -5.88
C PRO A 106 25.53 -0.59 -6.59
N LEU A 107 26.17 0.57 -6.28
CA LEU A 107 27.46 0.93 -6.84
C LEU A 107 28.59 0.06 -6.26
N TYR A 108 28.59 -0.18 -4.95
CA TYR A 108 29.56 -1.06 -4.33
C TYR A 108 29.45 -2.51 -4.83
N SER A 109 28.24 -2.99 -5.11
CA SER A 109 28.08 -4.30 -5.75
C SER A 109 28.72 -4.37 -7.14
N LYS A 110 28.63 -3.30 -7.94
CA LYS A 110 29.31 -3.20 -9.24
C LYS A 110 30.84 -3.12 -9.07
N GLN A 111 31.33 -2.29 -8.13
CA GLN A 111 32.75 -2.17 -7.84
C GLN A 111 33.35 -3.52 -7.36
N GLN A 112 32.63 -4.27 -6.53
CA GLN A 112 33.05 -5.60 -6.09
C GLN A 112 33.21 -6.55 -7.28
N GLN A 113 32.28 -6.57 -8.23
CA GLN A 113 32.38 -7.39 -9.46
C GLN A 113 33.60 -6.98 -10.33
N GLN A 114 33.98 -5.70 -10.26
CA GLN A 114 35.14 -5.14 -11.00
C GLN A 114 36.43 -5.17 -10.21
N HIS A 115 36.45 -5.73 -9.01
CA HIS A 115 37.61 -5.76 -8.10
C HIS A 115 38.14 -4.36 -7.77
N GLN A 116 37.24 -3.35 -7.69
CA GLN A 116 37.58 -1.97 -7.42
C GLN A 116 37.37 -1.62 -5.95
N TRP A 117 38.37 -1.07 -5.30
CA TRP A 117 38.31 -0.53 -3.95
C TRP A 117 38.27 1.00 -4.03
N HIS A 118 37.05 1.56 -4.19
CA HIS A 118 36.86 3.00 -4.34
C HIS A 118 35.76 3.50 -3.38
N PRO A 119 36.14 4.11 -2.23
CA PRO A 119 35.15 4.64 -1.29
C PRO A 119 34.44 5.89 -1.85
N LEU A 120 33.14 5.99 -1.61
CA LEU A 120 32.30 7.12 -2.01
C LEU A 120 31.80 7.86 -0.76
N PRO A 121 31.79 9.19 -0.75
CA PRO A 121 31.18 9.94 0.32
C PRO A 121 29.66 9.69 0.35
N TYR A 122 29.09 9.61 1.55
CA TYR A 122 27.67 9.44 1.74
C TYR A 122 27.16 10.40 2.82
N GLN A 123 25.85 10.60 2.86
CA GLN A 123 25.18 11.36 3.92
C GLN A 123 24.34 10.41 4.78
N SER A 124 24.31 10.69 6.09
CA SER A 124 23.37 10.02 7.00
C SER A 124 21.92 10.38 6.65
N ILE A 125 21.00 9.47 6.90
CA ILE A 125 19.57 9.77 6.84
C ILE A 125 19.08 10.48 8.10
N ALA A 126 19.84 10.49 9.18
CA ALA A 126 19.53 11.26 10.39
C ALA A 126 19.44 12.77 10.07
N GLY A 127 18.40 13.41 10.58
CA GLY A 127 18.10 14.81 10.31
C GLY A 127 17.42 15.09 8.97
N LYS A 128 17.27 14.08 8.10
CA LYS A 128 16.52 14.20 6.85
C LYS A 128 15.02 14.30 7.11
N THR A 129 14.33 15.01 6.22
CA THR A 129 12.88 15.19 6.28
C THR A 129 12.16 14.15 5.44
N LEU A 130 11.37 13.30 6.09
CA LEU A 130 10.46 12.34 5.47
C LEU A 130 9.04 12.90 5.42
N VAL A 131 8.51 13.12 4.23
CA VAL A 131 7.11 13.51 4.01
C VAL A 131 6.29 12.27 3.69
N ILE A 132 5.32 11.96 4.55
CA ILE A 132 4.43 10.80 4.42
C ILE A 132 3.04 11.29 4.00
N ILE A 133 2.60 10.91 2.79
CA ILE A 133 1.28 11.25 2.27
C ILE A 133 0.34 10.08 2.52
N GLY A 134 -0.53 10.28 3.52
CA GLY A 134 -1.39 9.27 4.13
C GLY A 134 -0.95 8.96 5.56
N THR A 135 -1.60 9.56 6.57
CA THR A 135 -1.26 9.41 8.01
C THR A 135 -2.06 8.30 8.71
N GLY A 136 -2.52 7.30 7.97
CA GLY A 136 -3.19 6.11 8.50
C GLY A 136 -2.21 5.12 9.17
N SER A 137 -2.64 3.89 9.43
CA SER A 137 -1.83 2.88 10.14
C SER A 137 -0.45 2.63 9.50
N ILE A 138 -0.36 2.61 8.18
CA ILE A 138 0.92 2.46 7.46
C ILE A 138 1.79 3.69 7.67
N GLY A 139 1.22 4.90 7.46
CA GLY A 139 1.95 6.15 7.63
C GLY A 139 2.45 6.36 9.06
N GLN A 140 1.68 5.98 10.07
CA GLN A 140 2.08 6.03 11.47
C GLN A 140 3.26 5.08 11.75
N HIS A 141 3.25 3.87 11.19
CA HIS A 141 4.36 2.95 11.36
C HIS A 141 5.64 3.44 10.66
N LEU A 142 5.52 3.99 9.44
CA LEU A 142 6.63 4.66 8.76
C LEU A 142 7.20 5.81 9.59
N ALA A 143 6.33 6.63 10.21
CA ALA A 143 6.74 7.72 11.08
C ALA A 143 7.51 7.18 12.30
N GLN A 144 7.04 6.10 12.93
CA GLN A 144 7.71 5.46 14.05
C GLN A 144 9.14 5.00 13.69
N VAL A 145 9.29 4.34 12.55
CA VAL A 145 10.61 3.86 12.08
C VAL A 145 11.51 5.05 11.71
N ALA A 146 10.97 6.10 11.06
CA ALA A 146 11.71 7.33 10.76
C ALA A 146 12.26 8.00 12.01
N LYS A 147 11.47 8.05 13.07
CA LYS A 147 11.91 8.61 14.38
C LYS A 147 13.06 7.81 14.99
N ALA A 148 13.07 6.48 14.84
CA ALA A 148 14.19 5.65 15.31
C ALA A 148 15.51 5.97 14.56
N PHE A 149 15.43 6.47 13.31
CA PHE A 149 16.57 6.98 12.55
C PHE A 149 16.83 8.47 12.73
N HIS A 150 16.17 9.14 13.70
CA HIS A 150 16.30 10.57 13.98
C HIS A 150 15.92 11.45 12.77
N CYS A 151 14.97 11.02 11.93
CA CYS A 151 14.43 11.84 10.86
C CYS A 151 13.40 12.85 11.40
N GLN A 152 13.24 13.97 10.67
CA GLN A 152 12.07 14.80 10.77
C GLN A 152 10.93 14.16 9.98
N VAL A 153 9.71 14.19 10.53
CA VAL A 153 8.55 13.50 9.92
C VAL A 153 7.40 14.48 9.72
N ILE A 154 7.04 14.70 8.48
CA ILE A 154 5.90 15.53 8.10
C ILE A 154 4.80 14.59 7.55
N GLY A 155 3.60 14.73 8.12
CA GLY A 155 2.41 14.05 7.62
C GLY A 155 1.61 14.91 6.67
N VAL A 156 0.98 14.28 5.66
CA VAL A 156 -0.04 14.95 4.82
C VAL A 156 -1.29 14.10 4.79
N ASN A 157 -2.44 14.68 5.09
CA ASN A 157 -3.74 14.03 5.00
C ASN A 157 -4.84 15.04 4.59
N ARG A 158 -6.07 14.55 4.43
CA ARG A 158 -7.18 15.39 3.98
C ARG A 158 -7.44 16.61 4.88
N HIS A 159 -7.25 16.47 6.19
CA HIS A 159 -7.71 17.43 7.19
C HIS A 159 -6.60 18.26 7.85
N GLY A 160 -5.33 17.94 7.64
CA GLY A 160 -4.20 18.64 8.25
C GLY A 160 -4.05 18.39 9.75
N ASN A 161 -4.58 17.30 10.27
CA ASN A 161 -4.45 16.92 11.67
C ASN A 161 -4.33 15.41 11.85
N SER A 162 -3.77 14.98 12.97
CA SER A 162 -3.72 13.58 13.39
C SER A 162 -3.55 13.53 14.92
N PRO A 163 -4.15 12.55 15.58
CA PRO A 163 -3.90 12.30 17.00
C PRO A 163 -2.53 11.65 17.25
N CYS A 164 -1.76 11.31 16.22
CA CYS A 164 -0.49 10.63 16.34
C CYS A 164 0.65 11.64 16.52
N GLU A 165 1.34 11.58 17.66
CA GLU A 165 2.46 12.45 18.04
C GLU A 165 3.78 12.14 17.31
N LEU A 166 3.82 11.14 16.45
CA LEU A 166 5.03 10.75 15.70
C LEU A 166 5.34 11.71 14.54
N PHE A 167 4.38 12.54 14.14
CA PHE A 167 4.58 13.58 13.12
C PHE A 167 4.99 14.89 13.79
N ASP A 168 6.10 15.49 13.37
CA ASP A 168 6.54 16.81 13.82
C ASP A 168 5.62 17.93 13.32
N CYS A 169 5.05 17.73 12.13
CA CYS A 169 4.08 18.62 11.51
C CYS A 169 3.11 17.83 10.63
N ILE A 170 1.88 18.33 10.48
CA ILE A 170 0.88 17.75 9.59
C ILE A 170 0.25 18.85 8.76
N TYR A 171 0.23 18.64 7.44
CA TYR A 171 -0.40 19.51 6.46
C TYR A 171 -1.69 18.88 5.91
N ALA A 172 -2.66 19.72 5.60
CA ALA A 172 -3.79 19.32 4.77
C ALA A 172 -3.34 19.04 3.32
N THR A 173 -4.03 18.19 2.59
CA THR A 173 -3.72 17.92 1.16
C THR A 173 -3.70 19.21 0.33
N ALA A 174 -4.52 20.21 0.66
CA ALA A 174 -4.49 21.52 0.01
C ALA A 174 -3.16 22.29 0.22
N GLN A 175 -2.39 21.92 1.21
CA GLN A 175 -1.08 22.49 1.58
C GLN A 175 0.08 21.57 1.19
N LEU A 176 -0.15 20.58 0.33
CA LEU A 176 0.86 19.58 -0.08
C LEU A 176 2.16 20.24 -0.54
N SER A 177 2.09 21.34 -1.30
CA SER A 177 3.26 22.08 -1.79
C SER A 177 4.20 22.48 -0.65
N GLN A 178 3.67 22.99 0.47
CA GLN A 178 4.47 23.42 1.61
C GLN A 178 5.21 22.26 2.29
N ALA A 179 4.61 21.07 2.28
CA ALA A 179 5.26 19.86 2.79
C ALA A 179 6.37 19.39 1.82
N LEU A 180 6.11 19.43 0.50
CA LEU A 180 7.06 18.97 -0.51
C LEU A 180 8.32 19.85 -0.60
N GLU A 181 8.23 21.16 -0.35
CA GLU A 181 9.37 22.09 -0.28
C GLU A 181 10.43 21.70 0.77
N GLN A 182 10.01 20.94 1.79
CA GLN A 182 10.88 20.50 2.89
C GLN A 182 11.38 19.06 2.73
N ALA A 183 10.93 18.34 1.71
CA ALA A 183 11.11 16.90 1.58
C ALA A 183 12.49 16.50 1.06
N ASP A 184 13.25 15.74 1.81
CA ASP A 184 14.35 14.91 1.29
C ASP A 184 13.80 13.59 0.70
N VAL A 185 12.74 13.05 1.32
CA VAL A 185 12.07 11.81 0.91
C VAL A 185 10.56 11.97 1.00
N ILE A 186 9.86 11.50 -0.01
CA ILE A 186 8.41 11.52 -0.13
C ILE A 186 7.92 10.07 -0.21
N VAL A 187 7.01 9.67 0.67
CA VAL A 187 6.37 8.35 0.64
C VAL A 187 4.86 8.50 0.49
N SER A 188 4.33 7.98 -0.61
CA SER A 188 2.90 7.94 -0.88
C SER A 188 2.31 6.59 -0.48
N VAL A 189 1.36 6.60 0.46
CA VAL A 189 0.59 5.43 0.91
C VAL A 189 -0.93 5.68 0.77
N VAL A 190 -1.32 6.54 -0.17
CA VAL A 190 -2.73 6.92 -0.37
C VAL A 190 -3.51 5.87 -1.15
N PRO A 191 -4.83 5.72 -0.88
CA PRO A 191 -5.72 4.89 -1.69
C PRO A 191 -5.98 5.53 -3.07
N ALA A 192 -6.55 4.75 -4.00
CA ALA A 192 -7.03 5.27 -5.29
C ALA A 192 -8.40 5.93 -5.10
N THR A 193 -8.43 7.25 -5.18
CA THR A 193 -9.66 8.07 -5.16
C THR A 193 -9.57 9.17 -6.21
N SER A 194 -10.68 9.89 -6.46
CA SER A 194 -10.65 11.08 -7.31
C SER A 194 -9.64 12.10 -6.83
N ASP A 195 -9.58 12.34 -5.51
CA ASP A 195 -8.72 13.34 -4.88
C ASP A 195 -7.24 12.98 -4.91
N THR A 196 -6.90 11.70 -5.07
CA THR A 196 -5.51 11.22 -5.11
C THR A 196 -5.03 10.91 -6.52
N THR A 197 -5.92 10.96 -7.53
CA THR A 197 -5.55 10.78 -8.93
C THR A 197 -4.70 11.95 -9.43
N ASN A 198 -3.51 11.64 -9.97
CA ASN A 198 -2.50 12.63 -10.39
C ASN A 198 -2.12 13.62 -9.28
N LEU A 199 -2.12 13.16 -8.03
CA LEU A 199 -1.68 13.96 -6.88
C LEU A 199 -0.27 14.50 -7.09
N PHE A 200 0.61 13.65 -7.65
CA PHE A 200 1.95 14.02 -8.10
C PHE A 200 1.90 14.37 -9.59
N ASN A 201 1.80 15.65 -9.87
CA ASN A 201 1.75 16.25 -11.21
C ASN A 201 2.82 17.34 -11.35
N HIS A 202 2.84 18.03 -12.49
CA HIS A 202 3.82 19.12 -12.75
C HIS A 202 3.82 20.18 -11.64
N GLN A 203 2.66 20.60 -11.15
CA GLN A 203 2.55 21.62 -10.11
C GLN A 203 3.15 21.14 -8.78
N THR A 204 2.80 19.93 -8.34
CA THR A 204 3.31 19.39 -7.06
C THR A 204 4.79 19.08 -7.13
N PHE A 205 5.29 18.53 -8.26
CA PHE A 205 6.72 18.28 -8.44
C PHE A 205 7.56 19.56 -8.49
N SER A 206 7.01 20.70 -8.94
CA SER A 206 7.76 21.97 -8.99
C SER A 206 8.19 22.50 -7.61
N HIS A 207 7.60 21.97 -6.53
CA HIS A 207 7.96 22.26 -5.15
C HIS A 207 8.99 21.29 -4.55
N CYS A 208 9.39 20.26 -5.29
CA CYS A 208 10.40 19.31 -4.83
C CYS A 208 11.82 19.78 -5.18
N HIS A 209 12.79 19.42 -4.30
CA HIS A 209 14.20 19.77 -4.44
C HIS A 209 15.07 18.53 -4.29
N GLN A 210 15.31 17.78 -5.39
CA GLN A 210 16.10 16.55 -5.41
C GLN A 210 15.60 15.49 -4.42
N ALA A 211 14.31 15.40 -4.19
CA ALA A 211 13.72 14.44 -3.27
C ALA A 211 13.75 13.01 -3.84
N LEU A 212 13.79 12.01 -2.96
CA LEU A 212 13.46 10.63 -3.33
C LEU A 212 11.94 10.46 -3.27
N LEU A 213 11.33 9.85 -4.30
CA LEU A 213 9.90 9.54 -4.32
C LEU A 213 9.67 8.04 -4.17
N PHE A 214 8.86 7.65 -3.20
CA PHE A 214 8.33 6.30 -3.05
C PHE A 214 6.83 6.29 -3.30
N ASN A 215 6.36 5.52 -4.27
CA ASN A 215 4.94 5.25 -4.42
C ASN A 215 4.66 3.77 -4.12
N VAL A 216 4.16 3.52 -2.92
CA VAL A 216 3.76 2.21 -2.40
C VAL A 216 2.26 2.18 -2.05
N GLY A 217 1.52 3.20 -2.49
CA GLY A 217 0.07 3.30 -2.35
C GLY A 217 -0.66 2.78 -3.58
N ARG A 218 -0.91 3.68 -4.56
CA ARG A 218 -1.58 3.35 -5.82
C ARG A 218 -0.96 4.08 -6.99
N GLY A 219 -0.89 3.41 -8.14
CA GLY A 219 -0.23 3.92 -9.35
C GLY A 219 -0.87 5.15 -9.96
N ASN A 220 -2.18 5.35 -9.78
CA ASN A 220 -2.89 6.53 -10.26
C ASN A 220 -2.48 7.84 -9.57
N ALA A 221 -1.78 7.77 -8.44
CA ALA A 221 -1.33 8.95 -7.71
C ALA A 221 -0.22 9.72 -8.46
N VAL A 222 0.57 9.04 -9.29
CA VAL A 222 1.71 9.64 -10.01
C VAL A 222 1.38 9.80 -11.49
N ASN A 223 1.46 11.03 -11.99
CA ASN A 223 1.47 11.30 -13.43
C ASN A 223 2.86 10.99 -13.99
N ILE A 224 3.00 9.91 -14.73
CA ILE A 224 4.30 9.42 -15.23
C ILE A 224 4.97 10.41 -16.18
N ALA A 225 4.21 11.10 -17.04
CA ALA A 225 4.79 12.10 -17.94
C ALA A 225 5.39 13.29 -17.17
N ASN A 226 4.73 13.72 -16.10
CA ASN A 226 5.24 14.77 -15.22
C ASN A 226 6.40 14.27 -14.33
N LEU A 227 6.42 12.99 -13.95
CA LEU A 227 7.55 12.41 -13.26
C LEU A 227 8.84 12.44 -14.10
N TYR A 228 8.77 12.09 -15.39
CA TYR A 228 9.93 12.23 -16.29
C TYR A 228 10.46 13.66 -16.30
N GLN A 229 9.58 14.65 -16.44
CA GLN A 229 9.97 16.06 -16.41
C GLN A 229 10.59 16.47 -15.07
N ALA A 230 10.09 15.92 -13.96
CA ALA A 230 10.62 16.20 -12.64
C ALA A 230 12.01 15.57 -12.41
N LEU A 231 12.27 14.40 -12.98
CA LEU A 231 13.59 13.76 -12.98
C LEU A 231 14.58 14.56 -13.84
N ASP A 232 14.18 14.96 -15.05
CA ASP A 232 15.01 15.77 -15.96
C ASP A 232 15.39 17.15 -15.39
N ARG A 233 14.56 17.69 -14.47
CA ARG A 233 14.77 18.98 -13.81
C ARG A 233 15.39 18.89 -12.42
N ASP A 234 15.85 17.72 -12.02
CA ASP A 234 16.39 17.46 -10.68
C ASP A 234 15.42 17.79 -9.51
N GLN A 235 14.12 17.88 -9.77
CA GLN A 235 13.10 18.03 -8.73
C GLN A 235 12.96 16.73 -7.93
N ILE A 236 12.99 15.59 -8.63
CA ILE A 236 13.07 14.25 -8.08
C ILE A 236 14.42 13.65 -8.46
N ARG A 237 15.18 13.19 -7.48
CA ARG A 237 16.48 12.54 -7.70
C ARG A 237 16.32 11.10 -8.15
N HIS A 238 15.37 10.37 -7.56
CA HIS A 238 15.08 8.97 -7.88
C HIS A 238 13.66 8.63 -7.47
N ALA A 239 12.97 7.80 -8.24
CA ALA A 239 11.63 7.31 -7.94
C ALA A 239 11.64 5.78 -7.75
N TYR A 240 11.08 5.32 -6.64
CA TYR A 240 10.81 3.92 -6.32
C TYR A 240 9.31 3.67 -6.51
N LEU A 241 8.97 2.94 -7.54
CA LEU A 241 7.58 2.69 -7.93
C LEU A 241 7.27 1.20 -7.74
N ASP A 242 6.45 0.89 -6.75
CA ASP A 242 5.97 -0.48 -6.51
C ASP A 242 4.60 -0.72 -7.18
N VAL A 243 3.88 0.36 -7.51
CA VAL A 243 2.52 0.31 -8.05
C VAL A 243 2.36 1.15 -9.31
N PHE A 244 1.49 0.70 -10.23
CA PHE A 244 1.28 1.31 -11.54
C PHE A 244 -0.21 1.49 -11.82
N LYS A 245 -0.56 2.42 -12.73
CA LYS A 245 -1.94 2.66 -13.15
C LYS A 245 -2.55 1.43 -13.83
N THR A 246 -1.72 0.69 -14.57
CA THR A 246 -2.07 -0.59 -15.21
C THR A 246 -1.05 -1.63 -14.75
N GLU A 247 -1.54 -2.70 -14.19
CA GLU A 247 -0.74 -3.84 -13.72
C GLU A 247 -1.27 -5.13 -14.35
N PRO A 248 -0.36 -5.98 -14.84
CA PRO A 248 1.09 -5.86 -14.91
C PRO A 248 1.58 -4.69 -15.77
N LEU A 249 2.74 -4.11 -15.42
CA LEU A 249 3.37 -3.07 -16.24
C LEU A 249 3.75 -3.64 -17.61
N GLU A 250 3.38 -2.92 -18.68
CA GLU A 250 3.64 -3.35 -20.06
C GLU A 250 5.15 -3.54 -20.33
N GLN A 251 5.51 -4.60 -21.05
CA GLN A 251 6.91 -4.95 -21.37
C GLN A 251 7.65 -3.86 -22.14
N ASN A 252 6.94 -3.07 -22.96
CA ASN A 252 7.48 -1.97 -23.76
C ASN A 252 7.49 -0.62 -23.03
N SER A 253 7.12 -0.59 -21.75
CA SER A 253 7.12 0.64 -20.96
C SER A 253 8.52 1.24 -20.85
N LYS A 254 8.63 2.55 -21.12
CA LYS A 254 9.89 3.30 -20.97
C LYS A 254 10.39 3.36 -19.52
N LEU A 255 9.53 3.07 -18.55
CA LEU A 255 9.90 3.04 -17.13
C LEU A 255 11.00 2.02 -16.85
N TRP A 256 11.01 0.84 -17.54
CA TRP A 256 11.98 -0.22 -17.31
C TRP A 256 13.44 0.18 -17.51
N GLY A 257 13.71 1.05 -18.48
CA GLY A 257 15.07 1.46 -18.82
C GLY A 257 15.51 2.78 -18.20
N HIS A 258 14.68 3.42 -17.37
CA HIS A 258 15.01 4.75 -16.84
C HIS A 258 16.01 4.65 -15.68
N PRO A 259 17.19 5.31 -15.74
CA PRO A 259 18.25 5.13 -14.76
C PRO A 259 17.90 5.63 -13.34
N GLN A 260 16.97 6.57 -13.24
CA GLN A 260 16.53 7.17 -11.97
C GLN A 260 15.17 6.59 -11.50
N ILE A 261 14.71 5.48 -12.07
CA ILE A 261 13.48 4.80 -11.64
C ILE A 261 13.82 3.35 -11.25
N SER A 262 13.41 2.96 -10.07
CA SER A 262 13.41 1.57 -9.61
C SER A 262 11.98 1.04 -9.58
N ILE A 263 11.80 -0.15 -10.13
CA ILE A 263 10.49 -0.80 -10.27
C ILE A 263 10.46 -2.07 -9.44
N THR A 264 9.38 -2.28 -8.71
CA THR A 264 9.03 -3.57 -8.11
C THR A 264 7.59 -3.94 -8.47
N PRO A 265 7.27 -5.24 -8.62
CA PRO A 265 5.97 -5.67 -9.15
C PRO A 265 4.90 -5.81 -8.06
N HIS A 266 4.57 -4.69 -7.38
CA HIS A 266 3.54 -4.60 -6.33
C HIS A 266 3.79 -5.58 -5.17
N ILE A 267 5.03 -5.52 -4.60
CA ILE A 267 5.51 -6.45 -3.57
C ILE A 267 5.97 -5.74 -2.28
N ALA A 268 5.77 -4.43 -2.18
CA ALA A 268 6.20 -3.67 -0.99
C ALA A 268 5.54 -4.18 0.31
N ALA A 269 4.37 -4.82 0.21
CA ALA A 269 3.75 -5.53 1.32
C ALA A 269 2.83 -6.64 0.81
N GLU A 270 3.13 -7.88 1.16
CA GLU A 270 2.28 -9.03 0.87
C GLU A 270 1.31 -9.31 2.01
N SER A 271 0.18 -9.96 1.69
CA SER A 271 -0.76 -10.43 2.68
C SER A 271 -0.38 -11.84 3.13
N PHE A 272 0.15 -11.97 4.33
CA PHE A 272 0.45 -13.29 4.89
C PHE A 272 -0.84 -13.97 5.39
N PRO A 273 -1.13 -15.22 4.98
CA PRO A 273 -2.35 -15.93 5.35
C PRO A 273 -2.60 -15.97 6.86
N GLU A 274 -1.57 -16.09 7.67
CA GLU A 274 -1.65 -16.13 9.12
C GLU A 274 -2.25 -14.83 9.69
N GLN A 275 -1.82 -13.69 9.18
CA GLN A 275 -2.33 -12.37 9.62
C GLN A 275 -3.76 -12.13 9.13
N VAL A 276 -4.06 -12.53 7.89
CA VAL A 276 -5.40 -12.40 7.31
C VAL A 276 -6.41 -13.26 8.09
N ILE A 277 -6.04 -14.49 8.42
CA ILE A 277 -6.91 -15.41 9.18
C ILE A 277 -7.22 -14.88 10.58
N GLU A 278 -6.27 -14.25 11.26
CA GLU A 278 -6.54 -13.65 12.58
C GLU A 278 -7.58 -12.52 12.48
N ILE A 279 -7.48 -11.66 11.45
CA ILE A 279 -8.49 -10.62 11.18
C ILE A 279 -9.85 -11.25 10.84
N PHE A 280 -9.85 -12.29 10.00
CA PHE A 280 -11.07 -13.02 9.65
C PHE A 280 -11.73 -13.64 10.87
N LYS A 281 -10.98 -14.31 11.74
CA LYS A 281 -11.49 -14.92 12.98
C LYS A 281 -12.15 -13.89 13.89
N ILE A 282 -11.48 -12.75 14.12
CA ILE A 282 -12.03 -11.67 14.93
C ILE A 282 -13.36 -11.18 14.32
N ASN A 283 -13.39 -10.93 13.02
CA ASN A 283 -14.58 -10.49 12.33
C ASN A 283 -15.68 -11.58 12.31
N TYR A 284 -15.31 -12.86 12.19
CA TYR A 284 -16.28 -13.94 12.22
C TYR A 284 -16.98 -14.06 13.58
N ILE A 285 -16.26 -13.91 14.68
CA ILE A 285 -16.88 -13.89 16.01
C ILE A 285 -17.80 -12.67 16.18
N ARG A 286 -17.41 -11.50 15.67
CA ARG A 286 -18.27 -10.30 15.63
C ARG A 286 -19.51 -10.55 14.79
N TRP A 287 -19.37 -11.22 13.64
CA TRP A 287 -20.46 -11.61 12.76
C TRP A 287 -21.48 -12.52 13.47
N LEU A 288 -21.02 -13.55 14.18
CA LEU A 288 -21.88 -14.44 14.96
C LEU A 288 -22.68 -13.69 16.03
N ASN A 289 -22.08 -12.65 16.63
CA ASN A 289 -22.68 -11.86 17.69
C ASN A 289 -23.46 -10.64 17.15
N ASN A 290 -23.70 -10.54 15.84
CA ASN A 290 -24.35 -9.40 15.19
C ASN A 290 -23.69 -8.04 15.54
N GLN A 291 -22.40 -8.02 15.74
CA GLN A 291 -21.62 -6.82 16.02
C GLN A 291 -21.08 -6.20 14.71
N THR A 292 -20.82 -4.91 14.70
CA THR A 292 -20.17 -4.22 13.57
C THR A 292 -18.81 -4.86 13.29
N LEU A 293 -18.54 -5.19 12.03
CA LEU A 293 -17.26 -5.78 11.61
C LEU A 293 -16.15 -4.74 11.65
N ASN A 294 -14.95 -5.18 12.02
CA ASN A 294 -13.76 -4.34 11.92
C ASN A 294 -13.38 -4.14 10.45
N TYR A 295 -12.88 -2.94 10.11
CA TYR A 295 -12.39 -2.61 8.77
C TYR A 295 -13.45 -2.75 7.67
N GLN A 296 -14.70 -2.49 8.02
CA GLN A 296 -15.80 -2.47 7.06
C GLN A 296 -15.64 -1.31 6.09
N ILE A 297 -15.85 -1.58 4.82
CA ILE A 297 -15.74 -0.61 3.73
C ILE A 297 -17.08 0.11 3.54
N ASP A 298 -17.01 1.42 3.41
CA ASP A 298 -18.11 2.22 2.89
C ASP A 298 -17.98 2.31 1.36
N PHE A 299 -18.84 1.61 0.63
CA PHE A 299 -18.84 1.60 -0.84
C PHE A 299 -18.98 2.99 -1.47
N ARG A 300 -19.62 3.96 -0.78
CA ARG A 300 -19.76 5.33 -1.29
C ARG A 300 -18.45 6.11 -1.21
N LYS A 301 -17.62 5.80 -0.22
CA LYS A 301 -16.29 6.44 -0.03
C LYS A 301 -15.18 5.67 -0.75
N GLY A 302 -15.41 4.39 -1.05
CA GLY A 302 -14.44 3.50 -1.68
C GLY A 302 -13.31 3.01 -0.75
N TYR A 303 -13.46 3.20 0.60
CA TYR A 303 -12.46 2.77 1.59
C TYR A 303 -13.07 2.58 2.99
#